data_74e74c1e040fa799b3b69d01d307cd4e
#
_entry.id   74e74c1e040fa799b3b69d01d307cd4e
#
_cell.length_a   1.000
_cell.length_b   1.000
_cell.length_c   1.000
_cell.angle_alpha   90.00
_cell.angle_beta   90.00
_cell.angle_gamma   90.00
#
_symmetry.space_group_name_H-M   'P 1'
#
loop_
_entity.id
_entity.type
_entity.pdbx_description
1 polymer ?
#
loop_
_entity_poly.entity_id
_entity_poly.type
_entity_poly.pdbx_seq_one_letter_code
_entity_poly.pdbx_strand_id
1 'polypeptide(L)'
;MPSSTLALPSVVETNDTYRRITWRLMPLLFTCYIFAHLDRINIGFAKLQMTQDLGFSDSVYGFGAGLFFIAYALFGVPSNLALDQVGPRRWIATLMVVWGLLSSAMLLVDSAAVFYLLRFLLGVAEAGFFPGILVLLNRWFPASRRGQVTALFAIAVPMAGVIGGPLSGWILESFHDLGGMRGWQWMFLIEGLPVVLLGLVVLKALPESIDSVAWLSAPQKQQLHAALSLEEQYKPITRFAGILQDKHIWLLVCIYFAVMLAVNTIAFWMPTLIHHAGIARDSRVGMLSALPYLAGCLFMIGVGRSSDRLRERRWHLGVPLLMSSLGLIVAGVAPGNAWLVMAGLLVAGMGASAALPMFWQLPPAFLASNTQAAGIALISSFGSIAAFLAPYLIGVVRDATQSASLALYALALQIAFGAWLVLRVPALIVNPQEK
;
A
#
# COMPACT_ATOMS: atom_id res chain seq x y z
N MET A 1 -39.01 14.36 -40.03
CA MET A 1 -37.75 13.75 -39.51
C MET A 1 -38.12 12.92 -38.31
N PRO A 2 -37.89 11.61 -38.30
CA PRO A 2 -38.22 10.79 -37.15
C PRO A 2 -37.19 11.05 -36.03
N SER A 3 -37.71 11.48 -34.88
CA SER A 3 -36.95 11.56 -33.63
C SER A 3 -36.48 10.16 -33.23
N SER A 4 -35.20 9.86 -33.39
CA SER A 4 -34.60 8.67 -32.83
C SER A 4 -34.60 8.82 -31.30
N THR A 5 -35.61 8.25 -30.67
CA THR A 5 -35.63 7.98 -29.23
C THR A 5 -34.43 7.03 -28.93
N LEU A 6 -33.33 7.57 -28.46
CA LEU A 6 -32.27 6.80 -27.88
C LEU A 6 -32.87 6.04 -26.70
N ALA A 7 -33.17 4.76 -26.92
CA ALA A 7 -33.61 3.88 -25.86
C ALA A 7 -32.50 3.85 -24.79
N LEU A 8 -32.84 4.20 -23.55
CA LEU A 8 -31.92 4.03 -22.40
C LEU A 8 -31.57 2.54 -22.31
N PRO A 9 -30.30 2.20 -22.27
CA PRO A 9 -29.87 0.81 -22.20
C PRO A 9 -30.40 0.14 -20.94
N SER A 10 -30.69 -1.15 -21.05
CA SER A 10 -31.12 -1.93 -19.90
C SER A 10 -30.01 -1.97 -18.84
N VAL A 11 -30.37 -1.98 -17.56
CA VAL A 11 -29.43 -2.08 -16.42
C VAL A 11 -28.53 -3.32 -16.57
N VAL A 12 -29.01 -4.37 -17.22
CA VAL A 12 -28.29 -5.62 -17.49
C VAL A 12 -27.15 -5.41 -18.49
N GLU A 13 -27.38 -4.70 -19.60
CA GLU A 13 -26.34 -4.42 -20.61
C GLU A 13 -25.20 -3.56 -20.03
N THR A 14 -25.56 -2.60 -19.18
CA THR A 14 -24.59 -1.76 -18.47
C THR A 14 -23.71 -2.58 -17.52
N ASN A 15 -24.28 -3.54 -16.79
CA ASN A 15 -23.51 -4.40 -15.87
C ASN A 15 -22.55 -5.32 -16.61
N ASP A 16 -22.93 -5.90 -17.75
CA ASP A 16 -22.07 -6.75 -18.56
C ASP A 16 -20.89 -5.99 -19.16
N THR A 17 -21.11 -4.74 -19.56
CA THR A 17 -20.05 -3.86 -20.07
C THR A 17 -18.98 -3.63 -19.00
N TYR A 18 -19.37 -3.24 -17.78
CA TYR A 18 -18.41 -3.03 -16.69
C TYR A 18 -17.74 -4.33 -16.22
N ARG A 19 -18.45 -5.46 -16.25
CA ARG A 19 -17.84 -6.76 -15.97
C ARG A 19 -16.74 -7.09 -16.97
N ARG A 20 -16.95 -6.85 -18.28
CA ARG A 20 -15.93 -7.05 -19.32
C ARG A 20 -14.71 -6.15 -19.11
N ILE A 21 -14.93 -4.87 -18.79
CA ILE A 21 -13.85 -3.92 -18.51
C ILE A 21 -13.05 -4.40 -17.30
N THR A 22 -13.72 -4.76 -16.20
CA THR A 22 -13.07 -5.27 -14.98
C THR A 22 -12.21 -6.48 -15.27
N TRP A 23 -12.73 -7.50 -15.95
CA TRP A 23 -11.99 -8.72 -16.25
C TRP A 23 -10.81 -8.51 -17.21
N ARG A 24 -10.80 -7.45 -18.00
CA ARG A 24 -9.69 -7.14 -18.91
C ARG A 24 -8.61 -6.26 -18.31
N LEU A 25 -8.99 -5.32 -17.44
CA LEU A 25 -8.03 -4.38 -16.85
C LEU A 25 -7.50 -4.86 -15.50
N MET A 26 -8.39 -5.38 -14.63
CA MET A 26 -8.06 -5.62 -13.23
C MET A 26 -7.02 -6.71 -13.01
N PRO A 27 -7.01 -7.87 -13.71
CA PRO A 27 -5.99 -8.88 -13.46
C PRO A 27 -4.57 -8.35 -13.67
N LEU A 28 -4.34 -7.60 -14.76
CA LEU A 28 -3.04 -7.00 -15.03
C LEU A 28 -2.65 -5.97 -13.98
N LEU A 29 -3.55 -5.01 -13.70
CA LEU A 29 -3.31 -3.94 -12.73
C LEU A 29 -3.13 -4.48 -11.31
N PHE A 30 -3.93 -5.49 -10.93
CA PHE A 30 -3.82 -6.17 -9.64
C PHE A 30 -2.46 -6.87 -9.49
N THR A 31 -2.01 -7.59 -10.53
CA THR A 31 -0.68 -8.20 -10.56
C THR A 31 0.41 -7.16 -10.42
N CYS A 32 0.34 -6.06 -11.18
CA CYS A 32 1.31 -4.96 -11.06
C CYS A 32 1.35 -4.39 -9.63
N TYR A 33 0.20 -4.29 -8.97
CA TYR A 33 0.11 -3.75 -7.61
C TYR A 33 0.64 -4.72 -6.55
N ILE A 34 0.47 -6.05 -6.76
CA ILE A 34 1.13 -7.08 -5.94
C ILE A 34 2.65 -6.92 -6.03
N PHE A 35 3.22 -6.79 -7.24
CA PHE A 35 4.66 -6.63 -7.41
C PHE A 35 5.19 -5.32 -6.79
N ALA A 36 4.44 -4.22 -6.88
CA ALA A 36 4.79 -2.97 -6.21
C ALA A 36 4.87 -3.12 -4.69
N HIS A 37 3.96 -3.91 -4.07
CA HIS A 37 4.01 -4.16 -2.63
C HIS A 37 5.03 -5.23 -2.25
N LEU A 38 5.30 -6.20 -3.11
CA LEU A 38 6.36 -7.19 -2.93
C LEU A 38 7.71 -6.49 -2.86
N ASP A 39 7.98 -5.56 -3.79
CA ASP A 39 9.22 -4.77 -3.82
C ASP A 39 9.41 -3.88 -2.57
N ARG A 40 8.32 -3.47 -1.93
CA ARG A 40 8.37 -2.71 -0.67
C ARG A 40 8.68 -3.57 0.56
N ILE A 41 8.22 -4.82 0.58
CA ILE A 41 8.40 -5.71 1.74
C ILE A 41 9.67 -6.56 1.64
N ASN A 42 10.19 -6.83 0.44
CA ASN A 42 11.37 -7.67 0.22
C ASN A 42 12.62 -7.16 0.95
N ILE A 43 12.76 -5.84 1.11
CA ILE A 43 13.87 -5.25 1.89
C ILE A 43 13.87 -5.72 3.35
N GLY A 44 12.70 -6.04 3.92
CA GLY A 44 12.58 -6.62 5.26
C GLY A 44 13.16 -8.04 5.32
N PHE A 45 13.05 -8.80 4.25
CA PHE A 45 13.67 -10.13 4.10
C PHE A 45 15.16 -10.01 3.77
N ALA A 46 15.54 -9.12 2.83
CA ALA A 46 16.94 -8.85 2.50
C ALA A 46 17.79 -8.56 3.73
N LYS A 47 17.21 -7.83 4.70
CA LYS A 47 17.85 -7.48 5.97
C LYS A 47 18.46 -8.68 6.68
N LEU A 48 17.84 -9.85 6.62
CA LEU A 48 18.28 -11.06 7.33
C LEU A 48 19.74 -11.45 6.99
N GLN A 49 20.15 -11.18 5.74
CA GLN A 49 21.52 -11.47 5.26
C GLN A 49 22.30 -10.18 4.97
N MET A 50 21.68 -9.21 4.27
CA MET A 50 22.35 -8.00 3.78
C MET A 50 23.04 -7.18 4.88
N THR A 51 22.42 -7.04 6.05
CA THR A 51 23.02 -6.28 7.16
C THR A 51 24.27 -6.92 7.70
N GLN A 52 24.35 -8.26 7.75
CA GLN A 52 25.53 -8.99 8.16
C GLN A 52 26.63 -8.93 7.09
N ASP A 53 26.28 -9.18 5.82
CA ASP A 53 27.21 -9.20 4.70
C ASP A 53 27.89 -7.83 4.46
N LEU A 54 27.16 -6.73 4.66
CA LEU A 54 27.63 -5.36 4.41
C LEU A 54 28.07 -4.62 5.70
N GLY A 55 27.92 -5.24 6.86
CA GLY A 55 28.24 -4.60 8.14
C GLY A 55 27.31 -3.42 8.49
N PHE A 56 26.08 -3.42 8.01
CA PHE A 56 25.13 -2.34 8.29
C PHE A 56 24.55 -2.47 9.70
N SER A 57 24.47 -1.34 10.42
CA SER A 57 23.70 -1.28 11.65
C SER A 57 22.18 -1.29 11.36
N ASP A 58 21.39 -1.55 12.40
CA ASP A 58 19.94 -1.52 12.30
C ASP A 58 19.40 -0.12 11.96
N SER A 59 20.07 0.94 12.40
CA SER A 59 19.72 2.32 12.05
C SER A 59 20.04 2.65 10.59
N VAL A 60 21.16 2.17 10.05
CA VAL A 60 21.48 2.30 8.61
C VAL A 60 20.41 1.63 7.77
N TYR A 61 20.04 0.39 8.12
CA TYR A 61 18.94 -0.29 7.45
C TYR A 61 17.62 0.48 7.57
N GLY A 62 17.24 0.86 8.79
CA GLY A 62 15.95 1.55 9.04
C GLY A 62 15.84 2.88 8.33
N PHE A 63 16.94 3.67 8.29
CA PHE A 63 17.00 4.92 7.54
C PHE A 63 16.82 4.69 6.03
N GLY A 64 17.57 3.76 5.44
CA GLY A 64 17.46 3.47 4.01
C GLY A 64 16.09 2.89 3.63
N ALA A 65 15.54 1.98 4.45
CA ALA A 65 14.19 1.46 4.24
C ALA A 65 13.13 2.58 4.26
N GLY A 66 13.27 3.52 5.20
CA GLY A 66 12.37 4.67 5.32
C GLY A 66 12.55 5.72 4.24
N LEU A 67 13.78 5.96 3.76
CA LEU A 67 14.11 7.01 2.79
C LEU A 67 13.29 6.92 1.49
N PHE A 68 12.89 5.70 1.11
CA PHE A 68 11.94 5.43 0.06
C PHE A 68 10.65 6.26 0.21
N PHE A 69 10.07 6.35 1.41
CA PHE A 69 8.80 7.03 1.63
C PHE A 69 8.94 8.55 1.58
N ILE A 70 10.08 9.09 1.97
CA ILE A 70 10.39 10.52 1.81
C ILE A 70 10.43 10.89 0.33
N ALA A 71 11.18 10.09 -0.47
CA ALA A 71 11.23 10.29 -1.91
C ALA A 71 9.85 10.13 -2.56
N TYR A 72 9.09 9.10 -2.16
CA TYR A 72 7.73 8.84 -2.63
C TYR A 72 6.81 10.04 -2.38
N ALA A 73 6.86 10.65 -1.20
CA ALA A 73 6.06 11.82 -0.86
C ALA A 73 6.46 13.06 -1.67
N LEU A 74 7.76 13.32 -1.82
CA LEU A 74 8.28 14.49 -2.53
C LEU A 74 7.98 14.45 -4.03
N PHE A 75 8.06 13.27 -4.64
CA PHE A 75 7.92 13.10 -6.09
C PHE A 75 6.53 12.67 -6.55
N GLY A 76 5.58 12.47 -5.64
CA GLY A 76 4.20 12.13 -5.99
C GLY A 76 3.51 13.18 -6.85
N VAL A 77 3.64 14.46 -6.50
CA VAL A 77 3.05 15.56 -7.29
C VAL A 77 3.75 15.75 -8.63
N PRO A 78 5.10 15.88 -8.73
CA PRO A 78 5.80 15.91 -10.01
C PRO A 78 5.46 14.75 -10.93
N SER A 79 5.37 13.53 -10.38
CA SER A 79 5.02 12.35 -11.17
C SER A 79 3.60 12.40 -11.73
N ASN A 80 2.64 12.95 -10.97
CA ASN A 80 1.27 13.14 -11.46
C ASN A 80 1.19 14.19 -12.57
N LEU A 81 1.98 15.25 -12.51
CA LEU A 81 2.06 16.23 -13.59
C LEU A 81 2.63 15.63 -14.88
N ALA A 82 3.64 14.76 -14.77
CA ALA A 82 4.18 14.02 -15.90
C ALA A 82 3.15 13.01 -16.46
N LEU A 83 2.38 12.36 -15.60
CA LEU A 83 1.29 11.45 -15.98
C LEU A 83 0.25 12.14 -16.88
N ASP A 84 -0.13 13.37 -16.55
CA ASP A 84 -1.12 14.13 -17.33
C ASP A 84 -0.62 14.46 -18.75
N GLN A 85 0.69 14.65 -18.91
CA GLN A 85 1.30 14.94 -20.22
C GLN A 85 1.56 13.68 -21.06
N VAL A 86 2.06 12.62 -20.42
CA VAL A 86 2.50 11.38 -21.11
C VAL A 86 1.34 10.40 -21.32
N GLY A 87 0.34 10.47 -20.46
CA GLY A 87 -0.78 9.53 -20.41
C GLY A 87 -0.51 8.29 -19.55
N PRO A 88 -1.58 7.69 -18.96
CA PRO A 88 -1.42 6.69 -17.90
C PRO A 88 -0.73 5.40 -18.40
N ARG A 89 -1.03 4.92 -19.60
CA ARG A 89 -0.43 3.69 -20.13
C ARG A 89 1.10 3.78 -20.21
N ARG A 90 1.60 4.80 -20.90
CA ARG A 90 3.04 5.00 -21.09
C ARG A 90 3.73 5.33 -19.78
N TRP A 91 3.10 6.18 -18.95
CA TRP A 91 3.68 6.59 -17.68
C TRP A 91 3.81 5.42 -16.71
N ILE A 92 2.74 4.65 -16.47
CA ILE A 92 2.76 3.46 -15.63
C ILE A 92 3.82 2.46 -16.11
N ALA A 93 3.86 2.18 -17.42
CA ALA A 93 4.86 1.27 -17.99
C ALA A 93 6.29 1.77 -17.78
N THR A 94 6.56 3.07 -18.01
CA THR A 94 7.88 3.67 -17.78
C THR A 94 8.29 3.56 -16.33
N LEU A 95 7.41 3.92 -15.39
CA LEU A 95 7.68 3.79 -13.96
C LEU A 95 8.02 2.34 -13.60
N MET A 96 7.24 1.37 -14.08
CA MET A 96 7.48 -0.06 -13.81
C MET A 96 8.84 -0.54 -14.34
N VAL A 97 9.22 -0.14 -15.54
CA VAL A 97 10.53 -0.49 -16.09
C VAL A 97 11.65 0.14 -15.26
N VAL A 98 11.53 1.42 -14.92
CA VAL A 98 12.57 2.14 -14.17
C VAL A 98 12.70 1.57 -12.76
N TRP A 99 11.58 1.39 -12.02
CA TRP A 99 11.70 0.84 -10.67
C TRP A 99 12.14 -0.63 -10.66
N GLY A 100 11.69 -1.46 -11.63
CA GLY A 100 12.14 -2.85 -11.72
C GLY A 100 13.65 -2.96 -11.97
N LEU A 101 14.22 -2.06 -12.79
CA LEU A 101 15.68 -1.96 -12.99
C LEU A 101 16.39 -1.48 -11.71
N LEU A 102 15.84 -0.46 -11.02
CA LEU A 102 16.41 0.04 -9.76
C LEU A 102 16.33 -1.01 -8.64
N SER A 103 15.21 -1.76 -8.56
CA SER A 103 15.07 -2.87 -7.61
C SER A 103 16.09 -3.97 -7.90
N SER A 104 16.23 -4.35 -9.17
CA SER A 104 17.28 -5.30 -9.56
C SER A 104 18.69 -4.77 -9.27
N ALA A 105 18.93 -3.46 -9.45
CA ALA A 105 20.22 -2.82 -9.16
C ALA A 105 20.58 -2.83 -7.67
N MET A 106 19.63 -3.10 -6.76
CA MET A 106 19.92 -3.32 -5.34
C MET A 106 20.94 -4.43 -5.11
N LEU A 107 21.09 -5.39 -6.03
CA LEU A 107 22.16 -6.41 -5.98
C LEU A 107 23.58 -5.81 -5.96
N LEU A 108 23.74 -4.57 -6.43
CA LEU A 108 25.02 -3.84 -6.52
C LEU A 108 25.36 -3.07 -5.23
N VAL A 109 24.51 -3.13 -4.21
CA VAL A 109 24.75 -2.43 -2.93
C VAL A 109 25.99 -3.01 -2.25
N ASP A 110 26.98 -2.14 -2.04
CA ASP A 110 28.24 -2.41 -1.35
C ASP A 110 28.49 -1.48 -0.16
N SER A 111 27.71 -0.40 -0.07
CA SER A 111 27.88 0.65 0.93
C SER A 111 26.54 1.27 1.32
N ALA A 112 26.48 1.90 2.49
CA ALA A 112 25.29 2.61 2.96
C ALA A 112 24.88 3.73 2.00
N ALA A 113 25.86 4.41 1.36
CA ALA A 113 25.58 5.49 0.41
C ALA A 113 24.84 4.98 -0.83
N VAL A 114 25.29 3.86 -1.44
CA VAL A 114 24.63 3.23 -2.59
C VAL A 114 23.26 2.70 -2.18
N PHE A 115 23.14 2.11 -0.98
CA PHE A 115 21.87 1.66 -0.43
C PHE A 115 20.86 2.83 -0.33
N TYR A 116 21.25 3.94 0.26
CA TYR A 116 20.40 5.13 0.41
C TYR A 116 20.01 5.70 -0.95
N LEU A 117 20.97 5.81 -1.88
CA LEU A 117 20.72 6.32 -3.22
C LEU A 117 19.66 5.49 -3.96
N LEU A 118 19.84 4.16 -3.98
CA LEU A 118 18.91 3.26 -4.68
C LEU A 118 17.54 3.26 -4.01
N ARG A 119 17.45 3.28 -2.68
CA ARG A 119 16.18 3.38 -1.95
C ARG A 119 15.46 4.70 -2.24
N PHE A 120 16.20 5.81 -2.32
CA PHE A 120 15.63 7.10 -2.71
C PHE A 120 15.12 7.07 -4.16
N LEU A 121 15.91 6.60 -5.10
CA LEU A 121 15.52 6.51 -6.52
C LEU A 121 14.32 5.57 -6.72
N LEU A 122 14.23 4.46 -6.00
CA LEU A 122 13.06 3.58 -5.98
C LEU A 122 11.81 4.34 -5.53
N GLY A 123 11.91 5.13 -4.45
CA GLY A 123 10.79 5.95 -3.99
C GLY A 123 10.34 6.98 -5.03
N VAL A 124 11.29 7.62 -5.73
CA VAL A 124 10.99 8.52 -6.87
C VAL A 124 10.26 7.78 -7.98
N ALA A 125 10.77 6.61 -8.39
CA ALA A 125 10.22 5.84 -9.50
C ALA A 125 8.81 5.28 -9.21
N GLU A 126 8.53 4.89 -7.97
CA GLU A 126 7.21 4.35 -7.60
C GLU A 126 6.16 5.43 -7.28
N ALA A 127 6.55 6.68 -7.03
CA ALA A 127 5.67 7.73 -6.50
C ALA A 127 4.41 7.99 -7.34
N GLY A 128 4.48 7.82 -8.67
CA GLY A 128 3.36 8.05 -9.59
C GLY A 128 2.55 6.80 -9.93
N PHE A 129 2.96 5.62 -9.47
CA PHE A 129 2.34 4.38 -9.92
C PHE A 129 0.88 4.22 -9.45
N PHE A 130 0.63 4.29 -8.15
CA PHE A 130 -0.73 4.16 -7.62
C PHE A 130 -1.65 5.32 -8.05
N PRO A 131 -1.23 6.60 -7.97
CA PRO A 131 -1.99 7.69 -8.57
C PRO A 131 -2.28 7.49 -10.05
N GLY A 132 -1.32 6.97 -10.83
CA GLY A 132 -1.51 6.64 -12.24
C GLY A 132 -2.59 5.59 -12.48
N ILE A 133 -2.65 4.56 -11.65
CA ILE A 133 -3.73 3.56 -11.67
C ILE A 133 -5.07 4.24 -11.38
N LEU A 134 -5.17 5.11 -10.37
CA LEU A 134 -6.41 5.80 -10.04
C LEU A 134 -6.88 6.69 -11.19
N VAL A 135 -5.98 7.44 -11.83
CA VAL A 135 -6.31 8.23 -13.02
C VAL A 135 -6.81 7.35 -14.16
N LEU A 136 -6.14 6.21 -14.39
CA LEU A 136 -6.60 5.23 -15.38
C LEU A 136 -8.00 4.73 -15.04
N LEU A 137 -8.25 4.28 -13.81
CA LEU A 137 -9.56 3.79 -13.39
C LEU A 137 -10.65 4.86 -13.51
N ASN A 138 -10.33 6.12 -13.24
CA ASN A 138 -11.24 7.25 -13.42
C ASN A 138 -11.66 7.46 -14.89
N ARG A 139 -10.81 7.05 -15.85
CA ARG A 139 -11.13 7.11 -17.29
C ARG A 139 -12.01 5.94 -17.77
N TRP A 140 -12.15 4.87 -16.96
CA TRP A 140 -12.90 3.66 -17.33
C TRP A 140 -14.15 3.40 -16.49
N PHE A 141 -14.19 3.93 -15.26
CA PHE A 141 -15.26 3.66 -14.31
C PHE A 141 -15.86 4.95 -13.75
N PRO A 142 -17.19 5.10 -13.76
CA PRO A 142 -17.87 6.20 -13.08
C PRO A 142 -17.74 6.07 -11.56
N ALA A 143 -17.93 7.17 -10.82
CA ALA A 143 -17.76 7.27 -9.37
C ALA A 143 -18.53 6.19 -8.60
N SER A 144 -19.74 5.87 -9.06
CA SER A 144 -20.60 4.83 -8.46
C SER A 144 -19.98 3.43 -8.47
N ARG A 145 -19.00 3.16 -9.34
CA ARG A 145 -18.34 1.86 -9.50
C ARG A 145 -16.88 1.85 -9.04
N ARG A 146 -16.23 3.00 -8.93
CA ARG A 146 -14.82 3.12 -8.55
C ARG A 146 -14.52 2.50 -7.19
N GLY A 147 -15.43 2.68 -6.22
CA GLY A 147 -15.24 2.12 -4.88
C GLY A 147 -15.04 0.61 -4.88
N GLN A 148 -15.84 -0.13 -5.65
CA GLN A 148 -15.72 -1.59 -5.76
C GLN A 148 -14.40 -2.01 -6.40
N VAL A 149 -13.98 -1.32 -7.47
CA VAL A 149 -12.75 -1.61 -8.20
C VAL A 149 -11.52 -1.27 -7.34
N THR A 150 -11.54 -0.12 -6.66
CA THR A 150 -10.44 0.29 -5.77
C THR A 150 -10.32 -0.62 -4.55
N ALA A 151 -11.42 -1.15 -4.02
CA ALA A 151 -11.40 -2.11 -2.90
C ALA A 151 -10.63 -3.40 -3.24
N LEU A 152 -10.61 -3.82 -4.51
CA LEU A 152 -9.79 -4.96 -4.94
C LEU A 152 -8.29 -4.72 -4.72
N PHE A 153 -7.82 -3.48 -4.90
CA PHE A 153 -6.41 -3.14 -4.66
C PHE A 153 -6.04 -3.21 -3.18
N ALA A 154 -6.97 -2.95 -2.27
CA ALA A 154 -6.70 -3.09 -0.84
C ALA A 154 -6.31 -4.52 -0.45
N ILE A 155 -6.87 -5.53 -1.14
CA ILE A 155 -6.55 -6.95 -0.94
C ILE A 155 -5.15 -7.29 -1.47
N ALA A 156 -4.68 -6.61 -2.52
CA ALA A 156 -3.36 -6.88 -3.09
C ALA A 156 -2.22 -6.61 -2.08
N VAL A 157 -2.41 -5.66 -1.16
CA VAL A 157 -1.39 -5.32 -0.15
C VAL A 157 -1.04 -6.51 0.76
N PRO A 158 -1.97 -7.12 1.51
CA PRO A 158 -1.66 -8.31 2.30
C PRO A 158 -1.36 -9.52 1.41
N MET A 159 -1.94 -9.65 0.22
CA MET A 159 -1.62 -10.73 -0.71
C MET A 159 -0.16 -10.69 -1.17
N ALA A 160 0.42 -9.52 -1.35
CA ALA A 160 1.86 -9.40 -1.61
C ALA A 160 2.69 -9.99 -0.47
N GLY A 161 2.29 -9.81 0.80
CA GLY A 161 2.96 -10.42 1.94
C GLY A 161 2.77 -11.95 2.02
N VAL A 162 1.56 -12.45 1.68
CA VAL A 162 1.27 -13.89 1.64
C VAL A 162 2.15 -14.62 0.61
N ILE A 163 2.38 -13.99 -0.55
CA ILE A 163 3.17 -14.54 -1.64
C ILE A 163 4.66 -14.23 -1.42
N GLY A 164 4.98 -12.98 -1.10
CA GLY A 164 6.34 -12.47 -0.99
C GLY A 164 7.12 -13.12 0.15
N GLY A 165 6.51 -13.33 1.32
CA GLY A 165 7.19 -13.96 2.44
C GLY A 165 7.79 -15.32 2.08
N PRO A 166 7.00 -16.32 1.66
CA PRO A 166 7.51 -17.62 1.22
C PRO A 166 8.48 -17.54 0.05
N LEU A 167 8.22 -16.67 -0.94
CA LEU A 167 9.08 -16.50 -2.11
C LEU A 167 10.44 -15.94 -1.72
N SER A 168 10.47 -14.81 -1.01
CA SER A 168 11.71 -14.17 -0.58
C SER A 168 12.54 -15.09 0.34
N GLY A 169 11.88 -15.74 1.33
CA GLY A 169 12.55 -16.68 2.22
C GLY A 169 13.12 -17.90 1.50
N TRP A 170 12.41 -18.44 0.50
CA TRP A 170 12.91 -19.54 -0.32
C TRP A 170 14.12 -19.11 -1.18
N ILE A 171 14.07 -17.93 -1.80
CA ILE A 171 15.18 -17.41 -2.59
C ILE A 171 16.42 -17.19 -1.71
N LEU A 172 16.25 -16.55 -0.56
CA LEU A 172 17.34 -16.29 0.37
C LEU A 172 18.10 -17.57 0.77
N GLU A 173 17.37 -18.67 1.03
CA GLU A 173 17.98 -19.94 1.43
C GLU A 173 18.53 -20.75 0.24
N SER A 174 17.76 -20.84 -0.86
CA SER A 174 18.07 -21.74 -1.98
C SER A 174 19.14 -21.18 -2.92
N PHE A 175 19.29 -19.86 -3.01
CA PHE A 175 20.22 -19.19 -3.93
C PHE A 175 21.45 -18.62 -3.19
N HIS A 176 21.60 -18.90 -1.89
CA HIS A 176 22.75 -18.42 -1.14
C HIS A 176 24.05 -19.01 -1.70
N ASP A 177 25.04 -18.13 -1.96
CA ASP A 177 26.33 -18.43 -2.57
C ASP A 177 26.30 -19.07 -3.98
N LEU A 178 25.14 -19.03 -4.66
CA LEU A 178 25.04 -19.49 -6.04
C LEU A 178 25.66 -18.47 -7.00
N GLY A 179 26.61 -18.90 -7.81
CA GLY A 179 27.30 -18.02 -8.78
C GLY A 179 28.10 -16.88 -8.12
N GLY A 180 28.51 -17.04 -6.87
CA GLY A 180 29.26 -16.00 -6.14
C GLY A 180 28.41 -14.86 -5.61
N MET A 181 27.09 -14.94 -5.71
CA MET A 181 26.13 -13.95 -5.20
C MET A 181 25.44 -14.45 -3.94
N ARG A 182 25.15 -13.54 -3.03
CA ARG A 182 24.38 -13.80 -1.81
C ARG A 182 22.88 -13.98 -2.11
N GLY A 183 22.15 -14.67 -1.24
CA GLY A 183 20.72 -14.91 -1.42
C GLY A 183 19.90 -13.61 -1.57
N TRP A 184 20.22 -12.55 -0.81
CA TRP A 184 19.56 -11.26 -0.92
C TRP A 184 19.79 -10.56 -2.27
N GLN A 185 20.94 -10.77 -2.92
CA GLN A 185 21.21 -10.23 -4.24
C GLN A 185 20.36 -10.93 -5.30
N TRP A 186 20.26 -12.27 -5.22
CA TRP A 186 19.36 -13.05 -6.06
C TRP A 186 17.89 -12.67 -5.86
N MET A 187 17.49 -12.38 -4.62
CA MET A 187 16.11 -11.97 -4.32
C MET A 187 15.75 -10.69 -5.07
N PHE A 188 16.57 -9.65 -4.99
CA PHE A 188 16.32 -8.41 -5.74
C PHE A 188 16.31 -8.61 -7.26
N LEU A 189 17.15 -9.50 -7.78
CA LEU A 189 17.18 -9.82 -9.20
C LEU A 189 15.91 -10.57 -9.65
N ILE A 190 15.54 -11.63 -8.91
CA ILE A 190 14.39 -12.50 -9.26
C ILE A 190 13.06 -11.78 -9.04
N GLU A 191 12.96 -10.89 -8.07
CA GLU A 191 11.72 -10.13 -7.81
C GLU A 191 11.64 -8.84 -8.64
N GLY A 192 12.77 -8.20 -8.96
CA GLY A 192 12.81 -6.94 -9.72
C GLY A 192 12.66 -7.13 -11.23
N LEU A 193 13.33 -8.11 -11.85
CA LEU A 193 13.25 -8.31 -13.30
C LEU A 193 11.83 -8.60 -13.81
N PRO A 194 10.97 -9.39 -13.15
CA PRO A 194 9.59 -9.57 -13.60
C PRO A 194 8.80 -8.26 -13.68
N VAL A 195 9.12 -7.27 -12.85
CA VAL A 195 8.49 -5.95 -12.89
C VAL A 195 8.80 -5.23 -14.20
N VAL A 196 10.05 -5.33 -14.68
CA VAL A 196 10.45 -4.79 -15.99
C VAL A 196 9.63 -5.44 -17.11
N LEU A 197 9.51 -6.77 -17.08
CA LEU A 197 8.69 -7.51 -18.06
C LEU A 197 7.22 -7.12 -17.99
N LEU A 198 6.67 -6.99 -16.78
CA LEU A 198 5.29 -6.52 -16.58
C LEU A 198 5.11 -5.09 -17.10
N GLY A 199 6.08 -4.19 -16.93
CA GLY A 199 6.06 -2.85 -17.50
C GLY A 199 5.94 -2.88 -19.03
N LEU A 200 6.69 -3.77 -19.70
CA LEU A 200 6.59 -3.98 -21.15
C LEU A 200 5.22 -4.59 -21.56
N VAL A 201 4.68 -5.49 -20.74
CA VAL A 201 3.32 -6.02 -20.95
C VAL A 201 2.27 -4.92 -20.79
N VAL A 202 2.37 -4.07 -19.78
CA VAL A 202 1.49 -2.90 -19.57
C VAL A 202 1.51 -1.99 -20.78
N LEU A 203 2.70 -1.71 -21.34
CA LEU A 203 2.83 -0.85 -22.51
C LEU A 203 2.09 -1.40 -23.74
N LYS A 204 1.99 -2.72 -23.87
CA LYS A 204 1.33 -3.40 -25.01
C LYS A 204 -0.14 -3.73 -24.74
N ALA A 205 -0.48 -4.20 -23.53
CA ALA A 205 -1.77 -4.77 -23.22
C ALA A 205 -2.77 -3.77 -22.61
N LEU A 206 -2.28 -2.70 -21.96
CA LEU A 206 -3.16 -1.71 -21.35
C LEU A 206 -3.73 -0.78 -22.43
N PRO A 207 -5.07 -0.66 -22.56
CA PRO A 207 -5.65 0.22 -23.57
C PRO A 207 -5.45 1.70 -23.20
N GLU A 208 -5.23 2.52 -24.23
CA GLU A 208 -4.96 3.95 -24.08
C GLU A 208 -6.22 4.76 -23.80
N SER A 209 -7.33 4.37 -24.44
CA SER A 209 -8.64 5.02 -24.31
C SER A 209 -9.78 4.04 -24.59
N ILE A 210 -10.99 4.42 -24.22
CA ILE A 210 -12.23 3.67 -24.51
C ILE A 210 -12.38 3.47 -26.02
N ASP A 211 -12.02 4.47 -26.84
CA ASP A 211 -12.20 4.43 -28.27
C ASP A 211 -11.23 3.46 -28.97
N SER A 212 -10.04 3.26 -28.39
CA SER A 212 -8.99 2.42 -28.97
C SER A 212 -9.28 0.91 -28.90
N VAL A 213 -10.27 0.47 -28.14
CA VAL A 213 -10.55 -0.96 -27.95
C VAL A 213 -11.60 -1.50 -28.90
N ALA A 214 -11.29 -2.67 -29.51
CA ALA A 214 -12.22 -3.34 -30.44
C ALA A 214 -13.27 -4.22 -29.75
N TRP A 215 -13.09 -4.54 -28.46
CA TRP A 215 -13.96 -5.44 -27.71
C TRP A 215 -15.20 -4.77 -27.08
N LEU A 216 -15.33 -3.44 -27.20
CA LEU A 216 -16.54 -2.67 -26.90
C LEU A 216 -17.24 -2.27 -28.19
N SER A 217 -18.56 -2.46 -28.22
CA SER A 217 -19.40 -1.97 -29.32
C SER A 217 -19.55 -0.44 -29.29
N ALA A 218 -19.88 0.16 -30.42
CA ALA A 218 -20.08 1.61 -30.50
C ALA A 218 -21.13 2.14 -29.49
N PRO A 219 -22.29 1.48 -29.27
CA PRO A 219 -23.22 1.89 -28.23
C PRO A 219 -22.63 1.83 -26.83
N GLN A 220 -21.82 0.79 -26.49
CA GLN A 220 -21.18 0.68 -25.19
C GLN A 220 -20.15 1.80 -24.94
N LYS A 221 -19.36 2.17 -25.96
CA LYS A 221 -18.43 3.31 -25.88
C LYS A 221 -19.18 4.62 -25.64
N GLN A 222 -20.26 4.86 -26.37
CA GLN A 222 -21.10 6.07 -26.22
C GLN A 222 -21.72 6.17 -24.81
N GLN A 223 -22.19 5.06 -24.25
CA GLN A 223 -22.71 5.02 -22.88
C GLN A 223 -21.64 5.34 -21.84
N LEU A 224 -20.42 4.79 -22.00
CA LEU A 224 -19.31 5.08 -21.10
C LEU A 224 -18.93 6.56 -21.14
N HIS A 225 -18.82 7.13 -22.34
CA HIS A 225 -18.54 8.56 -22.51
C HIS A 225 -19.63 9.43 -21.88
N ALA A 226 -20.91 9.10 -22.07
CA ALA A 226 -22.02 9.82 -21.46
C ALA A 226 -21.99 9.76 -19.92
N ALA A 227 -21.69 8.58 -19.34
CA ALA A 227 -21.58 8.43 -17.89
C ALA A 227 -20.40 9.21 -17.29
N LEU A 228 -19.26 9.26 -17.99
CA LEU A 228 -18.07 9.98 -17.54
C LEU A 228 -18.18 11.50 -17.72
N SER A 229 -18.80 11.97 -18.82
CA SER A 229 -18.97 13.40 -19.10
C SER A 229 -19.90 14.09 -18.09
N LEU A 230 -20.91 13.39 -17.58
CA LEU A 230 -21.78 13.90 -16.52
C LEU A 230 -20.98 14.22 -15.24
N GLU A 231 -19.95 13.47 -14.95
CA GLU A 231 -19.10 13.71 -13.77
C GLU A 231 -18.12 14.87 -13.95
N GLU A 232 -17.61 15.09 -15.16
CA GLU A 232 -16.68 16.20 -15.43
C GLU A 232 -17.30 17.56 -15.19
N GLN A 233 -18.62 17.71 -15.45
CA GLN A 233 -19.36 18.95 -15.22
C GLN A 233 -19.45 19.33 -13.73
N TYR A 234 -19.28 18.37 -12.81
CA TYR A 234 -19.38 18.56 -11.37
C TYR A 234 -18.04 18.54 -10.62
N LYS A 235 -16.90 18.60 -11.32
CA LYS A 235 -15.59 18.66 -10.64
C LYS A 235 -15.42 19.99 -9.90
N PRO A 236 -15.35 20.00 -8.56
CA PRO A 236 -15.14 21.22 -7.82
C PRO A 236 -13.72 21.73 -8.00
N ILE A 237 -13.55 23.05 -8.03
CA ILE A 237 -12.23 23.67 -8.02
C ILE A 237 -11.59 23.41 -6.66
N THR A 238 -10.42 22.78 -6.65
CA THR A 238 -9.70 22.46 -5.42
C THR A 238 -9.19 23.77 -4.75
N ARG A 239 -9.54 23.98 -3.50
CA ARG A 239 -9.06 25.10 -2.69
C ARG A 239 -8.17 24.59 -1.57
N PHE A 240 -6.95 25.13 -1.48
CA PHE A 240 -5.99 24.81 -0.41
C PHE A 240 -6.18 25.71 0.82
N ALA A 241 -6.83 26.88 0.64
CA ALA A 241 -7.04 27.83 1.72
C ALA A 241 -7.94 27.22 2.82
N GLY A 242 -7.50 27.36 4.08
CA GLY A 242 -8.25 26.89 5.25
C GLY A 242 -8.01 25.43 5.66
N ILE A 243 -7.41 24.58 4.80
CA ILE A 243 -7.16 23.17 5.13
C ILE A 243 -6.27 23.02 6.36
N LEU A 244 -5.21 23.80 6.47
CA LEU A 244 -4.28 23.77 7.60
C LEU A 244 -4.89 24.26 8.93
N GLN A 245 -6.01 24.99 8.85
CA GLN A 245 -6.72 25.51 10.02
C GLN A 245 -7.84 24.55 10.50
N ASP A 246 -8.20 23.55 9.70
CA ASP A 246 -9.24 22.60 10.06
C ASP A 246 -8.72 21.52 11.03
N LYS A 247 -9.20 21.58 12.27
CA LYS A 247 -8.84 20.62 13.34
C LYS A 247 -9.20 19.16 12.99
N HIS A 248 -10.21 18.95 12.17
CA HIS A 248 -10.62 17.59 11.78
C HIS A 248 -9.60 16.97 10.81
N ILE A 249 -8.98 17.77 9.96
CA ILE A 249 -7.90 17.29 9.08
C ILE A 249 -6.70 16.86 9.91
N TRP A 250 -6.30 17.63 10.91
CA TRP A 250 -5.20 17.25 11.80
C TRP A 250 -5.53 16.00 12.64
N LEU A 251 -6.79 15.84 13.05
CA LEU A 251 -7.25 14.61 13.67
C LEU A 251 -7.07 13.41 12.75
N LEU A 252 -7.49 13.52 11.49
CA LEU A 252 -7.31 12.47 10.48
C LEU A 252 -5.83 12.22 10.17
N VAL A 253 -4.99 13.26 10.13
CA VAL A 253 -3.53 13.14 9.98
C VAL A 253 -2.94 12.29 11.11
N CYS A 254 -3.28 12.59 12.36
CA CYS A 254 -2.76 11.83 13.51
C CYS A 254 -3.24 10.38 13.52
N ILE A 255 -4.50 10.12 13.15
CA ILE A 255 -5.02 8.75 13.03
C ILE A 255 -4.31 8.00 11.91
N TYR A 256 -4.15 8.60 10.73
CA TYR A 256 -3.47 7.97 9.60
C TYR A 256 -1.98 7.72 9.88
N PHE A 257 -1.35 8.63 10.59
CA PHE A 257 0.02 8.46 11.08
C PHE A 257 0.14 7.17 11.91
N ALA A 258 -0.78 6.91 12.84
CA ALA A 258 -0.80 5.69 13.63
C ALA A 258 -1.05 4.42 12.77
N VAL A 259 -1.96 4.50 11.78
CA VAL A 259 -2.20 3.41 10.82
C VAL A 259 -0.92 3.09 10.06
N MET A 260 -0.21 4.10 9.54
CA MET A 260 1.01 3.92 8.76
C MET A 260 2.18 3.41 9.60
N LEU A 261 2.28 3.81 10.88
CA LEU A 261 3.23 3.20 11.82
C LEU A 261 2.97 1.70 11.96
N ALA A 262 1.71 1.30 12.19
CA ALA A 262 1.36 -0.12 12.36
C ALA A 262 1.70 -0.96 11.12
N VAL A 263 1.28 -0.50 9.94
CA VAL A 263 1.51 -1.20 8.67
C VAL A 263 3.01 -1.36 8.38
N ASN A 264 3.78 -0.27 8.54
CA ASN A 264 5.21 -0.30 8.17
C ASN A 264 6.08 -0.99 9.23
N THR A 265 5.70 -0.99 10.50
CA THR A 265 6.36 -1.82 11.52
C THR A 265 6.30 -3.29 11.14
N ILE A 266 5.11 -3.79 10.77
CA ILE A 266 4.95 -5.18 10.32
C ILE A 266 5.74 -5.43 9.03
N ALA A 267 5.60 -4.56 8.02
CA ALA A 267 6.23 -4.76 6.72
C ALA A 267 7.76 -4.89 6.78
N PHE A 268 8.42 -4.07 7.58
CA PHE A 268 9.89 -3.98 7.58
C PHE A 268 10.59 -4.79 8.66
N TRP A 269 9.90 -5.08 9.79
CA TRP A 269 10.55 -5.69 10.94
C TRP A 269 10.07 -7.11 11.27
N MET A 270 8.92 -7.53 10.72
CA MET A 270 8.36 -8.85 11.00
C MET A 270 9.34 -10.00 10.71
N PRO A 271 10.06 -10.06 9.56
CA PRO A 271 11.03 -11.13 9.31
C PRO A 271 12.14 -11.17 10.36
N THR A 272 12.67 -9.99 10.71
CA THR A 272 13.72 -9.86 11.74
C THR A 272 13.22 -10.31 13.12
N LEU A 273 12.01 -9.94 13.51
CA LEU A 273 11.44 -10.33 14.81
C LEU A 273 11.23 -11.86 14.89
N ILE A 274 10.76 -12.48 13.81
CA ILE A 274 10.60 -13.95 13.71
C ILE A 274 11.97 -14.63 13.78
N HIS A 275 12.96 -14.12 13.05
CA HIS A 275 14.32 -14.69 13.06
C HIS A 275 14.93 -14.63 14.46
N HIS A 276 14.84 -13.48 15.15
CA HIS A 276 15.36 -13.32 16.52
C HIS A 276 14.58 -14.10 17.59
N ALA A 277 13.37 -14.55 17.29
CA ALA A 277 12.60 -15.45 18.15
C ALA A 277 13.09 -16.92 18.10
N GLY A 278 14.21 -17.18 17.41
CA GLY A 278 14.85 -18.50 17.32
C GLY A 278 14.54 -19.27 16.04
N ILE A 279 13.93 -18.65 15.04
CA ILE A 279 13.68 -19.27 13.74
C ILE A 279 14.85 -18.97 12.79
N ALA A 280 15.85 -19.85 12.76
CA ALA A 280 17.11 -19.58 12.06
C ALA A 280 17.05 -19.71 10.53
N ARG A 281 16.10 -20.50 9.97
CA ARG A 281 16.00 -20.71 8.52
C ARG A 281 15.19 -19.63 7.83
N ASP A 282 15.77 -18.96 6.83
CA ASP A 282 15.12 -17.88 6.08
C ASP A 282 13.80 -18.33 5.40
N SER A 283 13.77 -19.54 4.85
CA SER A 283 12.55 -20.11 4.26
C SER A 283 11.41 -20.29 5.29
N ARG A 284 11.75 -20.69 6.53
CA ARG A 284 10.76 -20.78 7.61
C ARG A 284 10.29 -19.40 8.07
N VAL A 285 11.21 -18.43 8.17
CA VAL A 285 10.86 -17.03 8.45
C VAL A 285 9.89 -16.51 7.39
N GLY A 286 10.17 -16.77 6.11
CA GLY A 286 9.29 -16.39 5.01
C GLY A 286 7.88 -17.03 5.10
N MET A 287 7.82 -18.34 5.34
CA MET A 287 6.54 -19.05 5.49
C MET A 287 5.72 -18.56 6.69
N LEU A 288 6.37 -18.35 7.84
CA LEU A 288 5.71 -17.84 9.04
C LEU A 288 5.25 -16.40 8.86
N SER A 289 5.99 -15.58 8.12
CA SER A 289 5.60 -14.20 7.80
C SER A 289 4.32 -14.13 6.94
N ALA A 290 3.99 -15.16 6.18
CA ALA A 290 2.74 -15.21 5.43
C ALA A 290 1.49 -15.30 6.32
N LEU A 291 1.60 -15.89 7.51
CA LEU A 291 0.45 -16.13 8.40
C LEU A 291 -0.22 -14.83 8.89
N PRO A 292 0.51 -13.82 9.42
CA PRO A 292 -0.07 -12.53 9.79
C PRO A 292 -0.73 -11.81 8.61
N TYR A 293 -0.15 -11.89 7.40
CA TYR A 293 -0.74 -11.29 6.21
C TYR A 293 -2.00 -12.02 5.75
N LEU A 294 -2.01 -13.36 5.78
CA LEU A 294 -3.18 -14.16 5.42
C LEU A 294 -4.34 -13.91 6.41
N ALA A 295 -4.05 -13.98 7.70
CA ALA A 295 -5.02 -13.66 8.74
C ALA A 295 -5.52 -12.21 8.63
N GLY A 296 -4.62 -11.27 8.32
CA GLY A 296 -4.94 -9.87 8.05
C GLY A 296 -5.88 -9.68 6.86
N CYS A 297 -5.65 -10.40 5.76
CA CYS A 297 -6.52 -10.38 4.59
C CYS A 297 -7.94 -10.85 4.92
N LEU A 298 -8.07 -11.99 5.61
CA LEU A 298 -9.37 -12.54 6.00
C LEU A 298 -10.08 -11.62 7.00
N PHE A 299 -9.36 -11.11 7.99
CA PHE A 299 -9.89 -10.21 9.00
C PHE A 299 -10.35 -8.87 8.40
N MET A 300 -9.57 -8.29 7.50
CA MET A 300 -9.91 -7.06 6.76
C MET A 300 -11.24 -7.20 6.01
N ILE A 301 -11.46 -8.33 5.32
CA ILE A 301 -12.71 -8.59 4.60
C ILE A 301 -13.87 -8.72 5.61
N GLY A 302 -13.66 -9.41 6.73
CA GLY A 302 -14.66 -9.54 7.79
C GLY A 302 -15.04 -8.21 8.42
N VAL A 303 -14.03 -7.40 8.77
CA VAL A 303 -14.23 -6.05 9.35
C VAL A 303 -14.96 -5.15 8.37
N GLY A 304 -14.58 -5.14 7.08
CA GLY A 304 -15.26 -4.35 6.06
C GLY A 304 -16.74 -4.70 5.92
N ARG A 305 -17.06 -6.00 5.79
CA ARG A 305 -18.45 -6.46 5.72
C ARG A 305 -19.25 -6.14 6.99
N SER A 306 -18.64 -6.30 8.17
CA SER A 306 -19.27 -5.95 9.46
C SER A 306 -19.54 -4.46 9.55
N SER A 307 -18.57 -3.62 9.17
CA SER A 307 -18.71 -2.17 9.16
C SER A 307 -19.85 -1.70 8.26
N ASP A 308 -19.96 -2.27 7.06
CA ASP A 308 -21.03 -1.94 6.11
C ASP A 308 -22.40 -2.42 6.61
N ARG A 309 -22.49 -3.63 7.20
CA ARG A 309 -23.72 -4.20 7.73
C ARG A 309 -24.23 -3.44 8.95
N LEU A 310 -23.33 -3.09 9.88
CA LEU A 310 -23.67 -2.38 11.11
C LEU A 310 -23.72 -0.85 10.92
N ARG A 311 -23.32 -0.38 9.72
CA ARG A 311 -23.20 1.06 9.40
C ARG A 311 -22.36 1.82 10.42
N GLU A 312 -21.29 1.17 10.91
CA GLU A 312 -20.44 1.69 11.95
C GLU A 312 -18.98 1.69 11.49
N ARG A 313 -18.33 2.83 11.49
CA ARG A 313 -16.97 3.04 10.97
C ARG A 313 -15.94 3.23 12.08
N ARG A 314 -16.33 3.91 13.15
CA ARG A 314 -15.44 4.33 14.23
C ARG A 314 -14.83 3.15 14.98
N TRP A 315 -15.65 2.22 15.45
CA TRP A 315 -15.17 1.03 16.17
C TRP A 315 -14.45 0.05 15.24
N HIS A 316 -14.88 -0.04 13.97
CA HIS A 316 -14.23 -0.87 12.97
C HIS A 316 -12.86 -0.35 12.50
N LEU A 317 -12.47 0.88 12.88
CA LEU A 317 -11.10 1.38 12.79
C LEU A 317 -10.38 1.32 14.15
N GLY A 318 -11.04 1.72 15.23
CA GLY A 318 -10.43 1.80 16.56
C GLY A 318 -10.00 0.45 17.12
N VAL A 319 -10.87 -0.58 17.00
CA VAL A 319 -10.54 -1.95 17.48
C VAL A 319 -9.35 -2.55 16.73
N PRO A 320 -9.28 -2.54 15.39
CA PRO A 320 -8.09 -2.99 14.65
C PRO A 320 -6.80 -2.28 15.07
N LEU A 321 -6.82 -0.95 15.29
CA LEU A 321 -5.64 -0.23 15.77
C LEU A 321 -5.23 -0.68 17.17
N LEU A 322 -6.18 -0.87 18.09
CA LEU A 322 -5.90 -1.43 19.42
C LEU A 322 -5.33 -2.84 19.33
N MET A 323 -5.87 -3.69 18.46
CA MET A 323 -5.32 -5.03 18.21
C MET A 323 -3.87 -4.94 17.71
N SER A 324 -3.59 -4.03 16.78
CA SER A 324 -2.22 -3.84 16.29
C SER A 324 -1.27 -3.42 17.41
N SER A 325 -1.69 -2.46 18.26
CA SER A 325 -0.93 -2.03 19.43
C SER A 325 -0.65 -3.17 20.41
N LEU A 326 -1.70 -3.88 20.82
CA LEU A 326 -1.58 -5.02 21.76
C LEU A 326 -0.70 -6.13 21.19
N GLY A 327 -0.86 -6.43 19.89
CA GLY A 327 -0.02 -7.43 19.22
C GLY A 327 1.47 -7.08 19.26
N LEU A 328 1.83 -5.81 19.04
CA LEU A 328 3.23 -5.35 19.14
C LEU A 328 3.75 -5.43 20.58
N ILE A 329 2.91 -5.12 21.60
CA ILE A 329 3.29 -5.28 23.00
C ILE A 329 3.58 -6.76 23.30
N VAL A 330 2.69 -7.68 22.89
CA VAL A 330 2.87 -9.13 23.09
C VAL A 330 4.15 -9.62 22.40
N ALA A 331 4.42 -9.19 21.18
CA ALA A 331 5.65 -9.54 20.47
C ALA A 331 6.91 -9.02 21.18
N GLY A 332 6.82 -7.88 21.88
CA GLY A 332 7.92 -7.26 22.60
C GLY A 332 8.19 -7.84 24.00
N VAL A 333 7.21 -8.53 24.63
CA VAL A 333 7.32 -9.03 26.02
C VAL A 333 8.38 -10.13 26.16
N ALA A 334 8.45 -11.05 25.20
CA ALA A 334 9.40 -12.17 25.24
C ALA A 334 9.97 -12.42 23.84
N PRO A 335 10.93 -11.59 23.38
CA PRO A 335 11.43 -11.62 22.00
C PRO A 335 12.13 -12.94 21.64
N GLY A 336 12.59 -13.73 22.61
CA GLY A 336 13.14 -15.08 22.41
C GLY A 336 12.11 -16.21 22.37
N ASN A 337 10.82 -15.92 22.57
CA ASN A 337 9.78 -16.93 22.53
C ASN A 337 9.00 -16.85 21.21
N ALA A 338 9.29 -17.80 20.30
CA ALA A 338 8.69 -17.83 18.97
C ALA A 338 7.16 -17.84 18.99
N TRP A 339 6.53 -18.53 19.95
CA TRP A 339 5.06 -18.60 20.04
C TRP A 339 4.43 -17.25 20.40
N LEU A 340 5.02 -16.55 21.37
CA LEU A 340 4.53 -15.23 21.78
C LEU A 340 4.77 -14.18 20.69
N VAL A 341 5.95 -14.21 20.07
CA VAL A 341 6.26 -13.31 18.95
C VAL A 341 5.29 -13.55 17.80
N MET A 342 5.06 -14.80 17.40
CA MET A 342 4.12 -15.13 16.32
C MET A 342 2.68 -14.77 16.66
N ALA A 343 2.23 -15.05 17.88
CA ALA A 343 0.89 -14.65 18.34
C ALA A 343 0.71 -13.13 18.30
N GLY A 344 1.72 -12.38 18.80
CA GLY A 344 1.73 -10.93 18.76
C GLY A 344 1.72 -10.37 17.33
N LEU A 345 2.57 -10.90 16.46
CA LEU A 345 2.64 -10.48 15.06
C LEU A 345 1.37 -10.81 14.28
N LEU A 346 0.73 -11.95 14.58
CA LEU A 346 -0.54 -12.33 13.97
C LEU A 346 -1.64 -11.32 14.32
N VAL A 347 -1.78 -10.99 15.61
CA VAL A 347 -2.77 -10.00 16.06
C VAL A 347 -2.44 -8.61 15.52
N ALA A 348 -1.15 -8.21 15.53
CA ALA A 348 -0.70 -6.93 15.01
C ALA A 348 -0.96 -6.81 13.50
N GLY A 349 -0.66 -7.85 12.73
CA GLY A 349 -0.88 -7.91 11.29
C GLY A 349 -2.36 -7.86 10.90
N MET A 350 -3.21 -8.56 11.65
CA MET A 350 -4.68 -8.49 11.47
C MET A 350 -5.17 -7.05 11.69
N GLY A 351 -4.75 -6.41 12.78
CA GLY A 351 -5.11 -5.04 13.10
C GLY A 351 -4.64 -4.03 12.05
N ALA A 352 -3.36 -4.08 11.68
CA ALA A 352 -2.77 -3.18 10.71
C ALA A 352 -3.44 -3.30 9.32
N SER A 353 -3.69 -4.54 8.85
CA SER A 353 -4.31 -4.80 7.55
C SER A 353 -5.75 -4.29 7.48
N ALA A 354 -6.53 -4.43 8.56
CA ALA A 354 -7.91 -3.96 8.59
C ALA A 354 -8.02 -2.44 8.79
N ALA A 355 -7.10 -1.83 9.55
CA ALA A 355 -7.14 -0.41 9.85
C ALA A 355 -6.95 0.46 8.59
N LEU A 356 -6.11 0.04 7.64
CA LEU A 356 -5.77 0.83 6.45
C LEU A 356 -7.00 1.14 5.56
N PRO A 357 -7.79 0.16 5.09
CA PRO A 357 -8.98 0.45 4.28
C PRO A 357 -10.10 1.11 5.10
N MET A 358 -10.21 0.81 6.40
CA MET A 358 -11.20 1.45 7.27
C MET A 358 -10.93 2.94 7.45
N PHE A 359 -9.66 3.33 7.57
CA PHE A 359 -9.29 4.74 7.66
C PHE A 359 -9.79 5.54 6.44
N TRP A 360 -9.59 5.02 5.23
CA TRP A 360 -9.94 5.75 3.99
C TRP A 360 -11.46 5.95 3.78
N GLN A 361 -12.28 5.38 4.64
CA GLN A 361 -13.71 5.63 4.68
C GLN A 361 -14.09 6.89 5.48
N LEU A 362 -13.16 7.43 6.30
CA LEU A 362 -13.43 8.60 7.14
C LEU A 362 -13.26 9.94 6.40
N PRO A 363 -12.19 10.19 5.62
CA PRO A 363 -11.95 11.49 5.00
C PRO A 363 -13.12 12.07 4.20
N PRO A 364 -13.91 11.28 3.42
CA PRO A 364 -15.04 11.82 2.68
C PRO A 364 -16.15 12.42 3.54
N ALA A 365 -16.24 12.04 4.82
CA ALA A 365 -17.24 12.57 5.74
C ALA A 365 -16.88 13.97 6.29
N PHE A 366 -15.60 14.34 6.25
CA PHE A 366 -15.09 15.61 6.76
C PHE A 366 -14.68 16.60 5.68
N LEU A 367 -14.23 16.08 4.54
CA LEU A 367 -13.68 16.89 3.47
C LEU A 367 -14.77 17.29 2.47
N ALA A 368 -15.01 18.57 2.35
CA ALA A 368 -15.87 19.09 1.28
C ALA A 368 -15.27 18.77 -0.10
N SER A 369 -16.10 18.60 -1.12
CA SER A 369 -15.65 18.21 -2.45
C SER A 369 -14.53 19.07 -3.02
N ASN A 370 -14.53 20.38 -2.71
CA ASN A 370 -13.52 21.34 -3.18
C ASN A 370 -12.20 21.33 -2.36
N THR A 371 -12.14 20.64 -1.21
CA THR A 371 -10.94 20.52 -0.36
C THR A 371 -10.45 19.08 -0.26
N GLN A 372 -11.20 18.12 -0.78
CA GLN A 372 -10.95 16.69 -0.62
C GLN A 372 -9.58 16.27 -1.16
N ALA A 373 -9.22 16.67 -2.37
CA ALA A 373 -7.94 16.30 -2.97
C ALA A 373 -6.74 16.81 -2.16
N ALA A 374 -6.81 18.06 -1.71
CA ALA A 374 -5.74 18.68 -0.92
C ALA A 374 -5.67 18.09 0.50
N GLY A 375 -6.80 17.80 1.12
CA GLY A 375 -6.84 17.12 2.43
C GLY A 375 -6.26 15.70 2.36
N ILE A 376 -6.62 14.92 1.34
CA ILE A 376 -6.03 13.59 1.10
C ILE A 376 -4.53 13.67 0.88
N ALA A 377 -4.05 14.65 0.10
CA ALA A 377 -2.62 14.86 -0.13
C ALA A 377 -1.87 15.16 1.17
N LEU A 378 -2.40 16.05 2.02
CA LEU A 378 -1.82 16.37 3.32
C LEU A 378 -1.76 15.14 4.24
N ILE A 379 -2.86 14.42 4.37
CA ILE A 379 -2.95 13.19 5.18
C ILE A 379 -1.91 12.16 4.69
N SER A 380 -1.81 11.94 3.37
CA SER A 380 -0.88 10.99 2.78
C SER A 380 0.58 11.40 2.99
N SER A 381 0.91 12.69 2.93
CA SER A 381 2.26 13.19 3.17
C SER A 381 2.72 12.91 4.60
N PHE A 382 1.88 13.14 5.61
CA PHE A 382 2.19 12.78 6.99
C PHE A 382 2.22 11.26 7.20
N GLY A 383 1.41 10.51 6.48
CA GLY A 383 1.50 9.05 6.43
C GLY A 383 2.86 8.55 5.92
N SER A 384 3.43 9.22 4.93
CA SER A 384 4.78 8.89 4.43
C SER A 384 5.86 9.18 5.46
N ILE A 385 5.72 10.25 6.26
CA ILE A 385 6.63 10.52 7.39
C ILE A 385 6.54 9.38 8.43
N ALA A 386 5.33 8.92 8.76
CA ALA A 386 5.16 7.77 9.66
C ALA A 386 5.80 6.50 9.09
N ALA A 387 5.66 6.26 7.80
CA ALA A 387 6.25 5.12 7.11
C ALA A 387 7.79 5.16 7.09
N PHE A 388 8.39 6.36 7.04
CA PHE A 388 9.82 6.56 7.24
C PHE A 388 10.22 6.29 8.70
N LEU A 389 9.50 6.87 9.64
CA LEU A 389 9.86 6.80 11.06
C LEU A 389 9.75 5.38 11.63
N ALA A 390 8.79 4.57 11.20
CA ALA A 390 8.59 3.23 11.73
C ALA A 390 9.86 2.35 11.65
N PRO A 391 10.46 2.09 10.49
CA PRO A 391 11.67 1.29 10.42
C PRO A 391 12.89 1.97 11.04
N TYR A 392 13.01 3.29 10.92
CA TYR A 392 14.15 4.04 11.44
C TYR A 392 14.22 4.05 12.97
N LEU A 393 13.10 4.32 13.65
CA LEU A 393 13.04 4.34 15.11
C LEU A 393 13.38 2.97 15.72
N ILE A 394 12.89 1.88 15.13
CA ILE A 394 13.24 0.53 15.61
C ILE A 394 14.73 0.29 15.43
N GLY A 395 15.31 0.70 14.30
CA GLY A 395 16.74 0.58 14.04
C GLY A 395 17.59 1.32 15.07
N VAL A 396 17.31 2.60 15.30
CA VAL A 396 18.03 3.44 16.29
C VAL A 396 17.93 2.86 17.70
N VAL A 397 16.74 2.46 18.13
CA VAL A 397 16.56 1.89 19.47
C VAL A 397 17.29 0.55 19.61
N ARG A 398 17.28 -0.29 18.58
CA ARG A 398 18.03 -1.56 18.61
C ARG A 398 19.53 -1.36 18.64
N ASP A 399 20.09 -0.43 17.91
CA ASP A 399 21.51 -0.11 17.98
C ASP A 399 21.91 0.35 19.39
N ALA A 400 21.05 1.15 20.06
CA ALA A 400 21.30 1.67 21.39
C ALA A 400 21.08 0.64 22.51
N THR A 401 20.09 -0.25 22.38
CA THR A 401 19.63 -1.12 23.49
C THR A 401 19.84 -2.61 23.24
N GLN A 402 20.25 -2.98 22.03
CA GLN A 402 20.35 -4.36 21.55
C GLN A 402 19.00 -5.12 21.60
N SER A 403 17.89 -4.40 21.72
CA SER A 403 16.54 -4.96 21.80
C SER A 403 15.52 -4.14 20.99
N ALA A 404 14.63 -4.82 20.28
CA ALA A 404 13.51 -4.18 19.60
C ALA A 404 12.35 -3.82 20.56
N SER A 405 12.31 -4.41 21.76
CA SER A 405 11.13 -4.33 22.66
C SER A 405 10.74 -2.90 23.01
N LEU A 406 11.70 -2.06 23.38
CA LEU A 406 11.42 -0.65 23.72
C LEU A 406 10.81 0.12 22.53
N ALA A 407 11.33 -0.11 21.32
CA ALA A 407 10.80 0.50 20.11
C ALA A 407 9.38 0.02 19.83
N LEU A 408 9.14 -1.30 19.96
CA LEU A 408 7.81 -1.87 19.78
C LEU A 408 6.80 -1.28 20.77
N TYR A 409 7.19 -1.08 22.05
CA TYR A 409 6.32 -0.46 23.06
C TYR A 409 6.04 1.01 22.76
N ALA A 410 7.06 1.78 22.32
CA ALA A 410 6.86 3.18 21.94
C ALA A 410 5.91 3.32 20.74
N LEU A 411 6.09 2.47 19.72
CA LEU A 411 5.21 2.42 18.56
C LEU A 411 3.79 1.96 18.94
N ALA A 412 3.67 0.94 19.80
CA ALA A 412 2.41 0.46 20.29
C ALA A 412 1.63 1.56 21.05
N LEU A 413 2.32 2.33 21.89
CA LEU A 413 1.73 3.47 22.58
C LEU A 413 1.20 4.52 21.61
N GLN A 414 1.99 4.86 20.57
CA GLN A 414 1.56 5.81 19.55
C GLN A 414 0.37 5.29 18.73
N ILE A 415 0.34 3.99 18.42
CA ILE A 415 -0.79 3.35 17.71
C ILE A 415 -2.03 3.34 18.63
N ALA A 416 -1.88 3.04 19.92
CA ALA A 416 -2.97 3.11 20.90
C ALA A 416 -3.53 4.54 21.04
N PHE A 417 -2.64 5.56 21.02
CA PHE A 417 -3.05 6.95 20.98
C PHE A 417 -3.88 7.27 19.73
N GLY A 418 -3.45 6.77 18.55
CA GLY A 418 -4.23 6.85 17.33
C GLY A 418 -5.62 6.21 17.45
N ALA A 419 -5.70 5.02 18.05
CA ALA A 419 -6.98 4.35 18.34
C ALA A 419 -7.87 5.17 19.28
N TRP A 420 -7.29 5.77 20.30
CA TRP A 420 -8.02 6.70 21.20
C TRP A 420 -8.54 7.93 20.45
N LEU A 421 -7.75 8.50 19.52
CA LEU A 421 -8.19 9.61 18.67
C LEU A 421 -9.38 9.22 17.78
N VAL A 422 -9.44 7.98 17.29
CA VAL A 422 -10.59 7.47 16.54
C VAL A 422 -11.87 7.57 17.37
N LEU A 423 -11.82 7.31 18.69
CA LEU A 423 -12.97 7.44 19.58
C LEU A 423 -13.44 8.90 19.76
N ARG A 424 -12.57 9.87 19.48
CA ARG A 424 -12.90 11.31 19.47
C ARG A 424 -13.57 11.77 18.19
N VAL A 425 -13.54 10.95 17.15
CA VAL A 425 -14.27 11.23 15.91
C VAL A 425 -15.78 11.15 16.18
N PRO A 426 -16.57 12.20 15.82
CA PRO A 426 -18.01 12.19 16.06
C PRO A 426 -18.69 11.06 15.26
N ALA A 427 -19.34 10.13 15.95
CA ALA A 427 -20.01 8.98 15.33
C ALA A 427 -21.08 9.41 14.32
N LEU A 428 -21.82 10.49 14.63
CA LEU A 428 -22.89 11.04 13.79
C LEU A 428 -22.38 11.54 12.41
N ILE A 429 -21.09 11.89 12.30
CA ILE A 429 -20.50 12.38 11.05
C ILE A 429 -20.02 11.20 10.19
N VAL A 430 -19.41 10.19 10.79
CA VAL A 430 -18.72 9.11 10.05
C VAL A 430 -19.57 7.86 9.86
N ASN A 431 -20.54 7.63 10.73
CA ASN A 431 -21.43 6.48 10.59
C ASN A 431 -22.58 6.82 9.64
N PRO A 432 -22.83 6.02 8.59
CA PRO A 432 -23.93 6.25 7.66
C PRO A 432 -25.26 6.28 8.42
N GLN A 433 -25.99 7.39 8.31
CA GLN A 433 -27.34 7.51 8.89
C GLN A 433 -28.38 6.79 8.01
N GLU A 434 -29.45 6.33 8.62
CA GLU A 434 -30.63 5.87 7.85
C GLU A 434 -31.21 7.03 7.06
N LYS A 435 -31.26 6.86 5.72
CA LYS A 435 -32.06 7.72 4.85
C LYS A 435 -33.44 7.15 4.70
#